data_81b2efd172c0e3b2b7d5156b9ea20f74
#
_entry.id   81b2efd172c0e3b2b7d5156b9ea20f74
#
_cell.length_a   1.000
_cell.length_b   1.000
_cell.length_c   1.000
_cell.angle_alpha   90.00
_cell.angle_beta   90.00
_cell.angle_gamma   90.00
#
_symmetry.space_group_name_H-M   'P 1'
#
loop_
_entity.id
_entity.type
_entity.pdbx_description
1 polymer ?
#
loop_
_entity_poly.entity_id
_entity_poly.type
_entity_poly.pdbx_seq_one_letter_code
_entity_poly.pdbx_strand_id
1 'polypeptide(L)'
;NPGDIDGMLSYSFNDSTFTPNIAGELGIRPNFYMDVYGGGSSIEALIGIAMGVIEAGMCNTVAIFRAMNGYSQVRIGGTGDRGAVRPLNGDSLFSRGYGLMSAGQMFCQSFMRHMYDYGTTPEQVASVKAIHSEHASNNPKAYYQKRVSVDDVLNSRMIVKPLHLLDCCVETDNGTALIVT
;
A
#
# COMPACT_ATOMS: atom_id res chain seq x y z
N ASN A 1 22.67 -2.81 -15.11
CA ASN A 1 23.20 -4.16 -14.84
C ASN A 1 23.09 -4.43 -13.33
N PRO A 2 22.70 -5.65 -12.87
CA PRO A 2 22.66 -5.93 -11.42
C PRO A 2 23.96 -5.61 -10.69
N GLY A 3 25.11 -5.81 -11.36
CA GLY A 3 26.43 -5.46 -10.80
C GLY A 3 26.70 -3.97 -10.56
N ASP A 4 25.86 -3.10 -11.11
CA ASP A 4 26.00 -1.65 -10.93
C ASP A 4 25.20 -1.13 -9.72
N ILE A 5 24.38 -2.01 -9.11
CA ILE A 5 23.55 -1.69 -7.95
C ILE A 5 24.36 -1.97 -6.69
N ASP A 6 24.59 -0.94 -5.90
CA ASP A 6 25.34 -0.98 -4.63
C ASP A 6 24.51 -0.52 -3.41
N GLY A 7 23.25 -0.16 -3.63
CA GLY A 7 22.27 0.12 -2.58
C GLY A 7 20.93 -0.57 -2.84
N MET A 8 20.24 -1.05 -1.79
CA MET A 8 18.93 -1.67 -1.93
C MET A 8 17.99 -1.27 -0.80
N LEU A 9 16.77 -0.89 -1.17
CA LEU A 9 15.70 -0.53 -0.23
C LEU A 9 14.42 -1.29 -0.55
N SER A 10 13.70 -1.68 0.47
CA SER A 10 12.37 -2.25 0.33
C SER A 10 11.45 -1.80 1.45
N TYR A 11 10.17 -1.89 1.19
CA TYR A 11 9.14 -1.74 2.18
C TYR A 11 8.45 -3.10 2.35
N SER A 12 8.36 -3.58 3.57
CA SER A 12 7.70 -4.85 3.88
C SER A 12 6.60 -4.68 4.93
N PHE A 13 5.46 -5.27 4.65
CA PHE A 13 4.38 -5.48 5.60
C PHE A 13 4.00 -6.97 5.64
N ASN A 14 5.01 -7.85 5.66
CA ASN A 14 4.93 -9.31 5.50
C ASN A 14 4.48 -9.75 4.09
N ASP A 15 4.78 -8.98 3.08
CA ASP A 15 4.38 -9.22 1.69
C ASP A 15 5.58 -9.29 0.74
N SER A 16 6.70 -8.68 1.10
CA SER A 16 7.91 -8.69 0.28
C SER A 16 9.03 -9.51 0.92
N THR A 17 9.85 -10.13 0.09
CA THR A 17 11.09 -10.78 0.54
C THR A 17 12.10 -9.71 0.95
N PHE A 18 12.86 -9.96 2.00
CA PHE A 18 13.89 -9.04 2.51
C PHE A 18 14.98 -8.76 1.47
N THR A 19 15.49 -7.52 1.49
CA THR A 19 16.54 -7.04 0.57
C THR A 19 17.76 -7.96 0.50
N PRO A 20 18.34 -8.50 1.58
CA PRO A 20 19.51 -9.38 1.47
C PRO A 20 19.25 -10.65 0.67
N ASN A 21 18.04 -11.22 0.76
CA ASN A 21 17.69 -12.43 0.03
C ASN A 21 17.60 -12.15 -1.48
N ILE A 22 16.93 -11.06 -1.84
CA ILE A 22 16.82 -10.64 -3.25
C ILE A 22 18.20 -10.27 -3.81
N ALA A 23 19.03 -9.58 -3.02
CA ALA A 23 20.41 -9.27 -3.40
C ALA A 23 21.20 -10.53 -3.73
N GLY A 24 21.10 -11.56 -2.88
CA GLY A 24 21.76 -12.84 -3.09
C GLY A 24 21.29 -13.55 -4.37
N GLU A 25 19.98 -13.58 -4.62
CA GLU A 25 19.41 -14.19 -5.83
C GLU A 25 19.81 -13.47 -7.12
N LEU A 26 19.93 -12.14 -7.08
CA LEU A 26 20.31 -11.31 -8.23
C LEU A 26 21.84 -11.15 -8.41
N GLY A 27 22.63 -11.67 -7.46
CA GLY A 27 24.09 -11.49 -7.47
C GLY A 27 24.53 -10.06 -7.15
N ILE A 28 23.68 -9.28 -6.49
CA ILE A 28 23.98 -7.91 -6.06
C ILE A 28 24.73 -7.96 -4.72
N ARG A 29 25.73 -7.10 -4.57
CA ARG A 29 26.49 -6.92 -3.32
C ARG A 29 26.30 -5.50 -2.81
N PRO A 30 25.21 -5.21 -2.09
CA PRO A 30 24.91 -3.85 -1.66
C PRO A 30 25.88 -3.39 -0.56
N ASN A 31 26.39 -2.16 -0.69
CA ASN A 31 27.10 -1.44 0.37
C ASN A 31 26.12 -0.92 1.43
N PHE A 32 24.89 -0.64 1.00
CA PHE A 32 23.81 -0.19 1.87
C PHE A 32 22.50 -0.94 1.54
N TYR A 33 21.82 -1.43 2.56
CA TYR A 33 20.45 -1.92 2.39
C TYR A 33 19.59 -1.63 3.62
N MET A 34 18.29 -1.48 3.40
CA MET A 34 17.33 -1.31 4.48
C MET A 34 15.95 -1.81 4.06
N ASP A 35 15.31 -2.55 4.95
CA ASP A 35 13.90 -2.92 4.86
C ASP A 35 13.10 -2.07 5.83
N VAL A 36 12.16 -1.26 5.33
CA VAL A 36 11.33 -0.38 6.13
C VAL A 36 10.01 -1.07 6.44
N TYR A 37 9.61 -1.02 7.70
CA TYR A 37 8.29 -1.46 8.13
C TYR A 37 7.44 -0.25 8.50
N GLY A 38 6.24 -0.13 7.92
CA GLY A 38 5.36 1.00 8.19
C GLY A 38 4.05 0.96 7.42
N GLY A 39 3.39 2.10 7.28
CA GLY A 39 2.18 2.27 6.46
C GLY A 39 2.51 2.45 4.98
N GLY A 40 1.46 2.49 4.13
CA GLY A 40 1.61 2.59 2.67
C GLY A 40 2.45 3.79 2.19
N SER A 41 2.41 4.91 2.91
CA SER A 41 3.22 6.10 2.62
C SER A 41 4.74 5.92 2.84
N SER A 42 5.16 4.81 3.45
CA SER A 42 6.60 4.54 3.64
C SER A 42 7.33 4.31 2.33
N ILE A 43 6.63 3.87 1.28
CA ILE A 43 7.27 3.59 -0.02
C ILE A 43 7.77 4.88 -0.69
N GLU A 44 7.04 5.97 -0.57
CA GLU A 44 7.45 7.26 -1.12
C GLU A 44 8.66 7.82 -0.36
N ALA A 45 8.75 7.58 0.94
CA ALA A 45 9.87 7.99 1.76
C ALA A 45 11.19 7.28 1.36
N LEU A 46 11.12 6.07 0.78
CA LEU A 46 12.32 5.35 0.31
C LEU A 46 13.08 6.11 -0.76
N ILE A 47 12.42 6.92 -1.58
CA ILE A 47 13.09 7.77 -2.58
C ILE A 47 13.95 8.82 -1.88
N GLY A 48 13.41 9.48 -0.85
CA GLY A 48 14.16 10.45 -0.05
C GLY A 48 15.34 9.79 0.68
N ILE A 49 15.18 8.57 1.20
CA ILE A 49 16.27 7.81 1.83
C ILE A 49 17.34 7.47 0.78
N ALA A 50 16.96 7.01 -0.41
CA ALA A 50 17.90 6.70 -1.48
C ALA A 50 18.72 7.92 -1.87
N MET A 51 18.09 9.08 -2.05
CA MET A 51 18.79 10.34 -2.30
C MET A 51 19.78 10.68 -1.19
N GLY A 52 19.37 10.57 0.06
CA GLY A 52 20.22 10.88 1.21
C GLY A 52 21.43 9.95 1.35
N VAL A 53 21.28 8.64 1.11
CA VAL A 53 22.41 7.70 1.21
C VAL A 53 23.36 7.82 0.03
N ILE A 54 22.88 8.21 -1.15
CA ILE A 54 23.73 8.53 -2.31
C ILE A 54 24.53 9.81 -2.04
N GLU A 55 23.87 10.86 -1.57
CA GLU A 55 24.53 12.12 -1.23
C GLU A 55 25.57 11.95 -0.11
N ALA A 56 25.31 11.07 0.84
CA ALA A 56 26.24 10.72 1.91
C ALA A 56 27.42 9.84 1.43
N GLY A 57 27.47 9.44 0.16
CA GLY A 57 28.51 8.58 -0.40
C GLY A 57 28.50 7.14 0.10
N MET A 58 27.38 6.66 0.63
CA MET A 58 27.24 5.29 1.13
C MET A 58 27.04 4.28 -0.02
N CYS A 59 26.45 4.73 -1.12
CA CYS A 59 26.27 4.00 -2.36
C CYS A 59 26.05 4.98 -3.52
N ASN A 60 26.04 4.47 -4.75
CA ASN A 60 25.87 5.30 -5.96
C ASN A 60 24.59 5.00 -6.72
N THR A 61 24.12 3.75 -6.64
CA THR A 61 22.94 3.29 -7.39
C THR A 61 22.07 2.45 -6.48
N VAL A 62 20.90 2.96 -6.15
CA VAL A 62 19.95 2.33 -5.24
C VAL A 62 18.79 1.72 -6.00
N ALA A 63 18.56 0.42 -5.82
CA ALA A 63 17.34 -0.24 -6.25
C ALA A 63 16.30 -0.21 -5.11
N ILE A 64 15.15 0.36 -5.39
CA ILE A 64 13.99 0.34 -4.50
C ILE A 64 12.99 -0.64 -5.11
N PHE A 65 12.50 -1.59 -4.33
CA PHE A 65 11.51 -2.54 -4.82
C PHE A 65 10.45 -2.86 -3.79
N ARG A 66 9.29 -3.25 -4.28
CA ARG A 66 8.25 -3.90 -3.50
C ARG A 66 7.53 -4.92 -4.37
N ALA A 67 7.27 -6.09 -3.79
CA ALA A 67 6.40 -7.09 -4.39
C ALA A 67 5.41 -7.57 -3.35
N MET A 68 4.18 -7.86 -3.76
CA MET A 68 3.15 -8.35 -2.86
C MET A 68 2.20 -9.32 -3.58
N ASN A 69 1.80 -10.36 -2.87
CA ASN A 69 0.75 -11.29 -3.26
C ASN A 69 -0.54 -10.91 -2.53
N GLY A 70 -1.00 -9.68 -2.76
CA GLY A 70 -2.12 -9.09 -2.03
C GLY A 70 -3.45 -9.75 -2.36
N TYR A 71 -3.56 -10.38 -3.53
CA TYR A 71 -4.75 -11.11 -3.95
C TYR A 71 -4.60 -12.63 -3.74
N SER A 72 -3.49 -13.23 -4.22
CA SER A 72 -3.34 -14.69 -4.28
C SER A 72 -2.96 -15.34 -2.95
N GLN A 73 -2.33 -14.60 -2.04
CA GLN A 73 -1.89 -15.13 -0.74
C GLN A 73 -2.27 -14.24 0.45
N VAL A 74 -1.54 -13.14 0.65
CA VAL A 74 -1.71 -12.27 1.82
C VAL A 74 -2.76 -11.22 1.54
N ARG A 75 -4.00 -11.49 1.93
CA ARG A 75 -5.11 -10.53 1.83
C ARG A 75 -4.95 -9.44 2.90
N ILE A 76 -4.29 -8.34 2.55
CA ILE A 76 -4.00 -7.22 3.47
C ILE A 76 -5.29 -6.57 3.99
N GLY A 77 -6.32 -6.49 3.16
CA GLY A 77 -7.66 -6.01 3.54
C GLY A 77 -8.46 -6.99 4.42
N GLY A 78 -7.96 -8.19 4.65
CA GLY A 78 -8.60 -9.19 5.50
C GLY A 78 -9.75 -9.93 4.83
N THR A 79 -9.81 -9.95 3.49
CA THR A 79 -10.87 -10.61 2.71
C THR A 79 -10.58 -12.07 2.36
N GLY A 80 -9.35 -12.54 2.56
CA GLY A 80 -8.93 -13.92 2.30
C GLY A 80 -8.89 -14.80 3.53
N ASP A 81 -8.43 -16.04 3.34
CA ASP A 81 -8.12 -16.93 4.46
C ASP A 81 -7.14 -16.26 5.41
N ARG A 82 -7.52 -16.19 6.66
CA ARG A 82 -6.71 -15.59 7.72
C ARG A 82 -5.59 -16.55 8.11
N GLY A 83 -4.62 -16.73 7.23
CA GLY A 83 -3.37 -17.38 7.60
C GLY A 83 -2.76 -16.64 8.79
N ALA A 84 -2.25 -17.38 9.75
CA ALA A 84 -1.59 -16.97 10.98
C ALA A 84 -2.16 -15.70 11.66
N VAL A 85 -2.91 -15.90 12.71
CA VAL A 85 -3.32 -14.81 13.63
C VAL A 85 -2.05 -14.11 14.09
N ARG A 86 -1.84 -12.86 13.64
CA ARG A 86 -0.72 -12.05 14.15
C ARG A 86 -0.88 -11.87 15.65
N PRO A 87 0.18 -12.06 16.45
CA PRO A 87 0.11 -11.78 17.87
C PRO A 87 -0.34 -10.35 18.11
N LEU A 88 -1.27 -10.17 19.03
CA LEU A 88 -1.69 -8.83 19.44
C LEU A 88 -0.64 -8.26 20.39
N ASN A 89 -0.13 -7.09 20.07
CA ASN A 89 0.81 -6.36 20.92
C ASN A 89 0.58 -4.84 20.79
N GLY A 90 0.98 -4.10 21.81
CA GLY A 90 0.89 -2.66 21.82
C GLY A 90 -0.49 -2.13 21.40
N ASP A 91 -0.52 -1.19 20.49
CA ASP A 91 -1.74 -0.50 20.02
C ASP A 91 -2.79 -1.44 19.41
N SER A 92 -2.36 -2.60 18.89
CA SER A 92 -3.28 -3.56 18.30
C SER A 92 -4.22 -4.21 19.33
N LEU A 93 -3.84 -4.25 20.59
CA LEU A 93 -4.70 -4.71 21.69
C LEU A 93 -5.91 -3.80 21.88
N PHE A 94 -5.70 -2.50 21.75
CA PHE A 94 -6.78 -1.52 21.86
C PHE A 94 -7.62 -1.48 20.58
N SER A 95 -6.98 -1.31 19.43
CA SER A 95 -7.66 -1.12 18.16
C SER A 95 -8.58 -2.30 17.80
N ARG A 96 -8.14 -3.54 18.03
CA ARG A 96 -8.96 -4.72 17.74
C ARG A 96 -10.17 -4.89 18.66
N GLY A 97 -10.07 -4.44 19.92
CA GLY A 97 -11.20 -4.43 20.86
C GLY A 97 -12.36 -3.57 20.35
N TYR A 98 -12.05 -2.54 19.57
CA TYR A 98 -13.04 -1.67 18.89
C TYR A 98 -13.36 -2.09 17.44
N GLY A 99 -12.90 -3.26 17.01
CA GLY A 99 -13.17 -3.76 15.66
C GLY A 99 -12.29 -3.18 14.56
N LEU A 100 -11.23 -2.42 14.90
CA LEU A 100 -10.32 -1.81 13.94
C LEU A 100 -9.28 -2.84 13.47
N MET A 101 -9.65 -3.63 12.45
CA MET A 101 -8.88 -4.79 12.00
C MET A 101 -8.11 -4.54 10.69
N SER A 102 -8.54 -3.54 9.90
CA SER A 102 -7.97 -3.23 8.59
C SER A 102 -7.78 -1.73 8.40
N ALA A 103 -7.03 -1.36 7.36
CA ALA A 103 -6.77 0.05 7.03
C ALA A 103 -8.06 0.86 6.84
N GLY A 104 -9.05 0.33 6.13
CA GLY A 104 -10.33 1.02 5.94
C GLY A 104 -11.04 1.32 7.24
N GLN A 105 -11.02 0.37 8.20
CA GLN A 105 -11.61 0.56 9.53
C GLN A 105 -10.83 1.58 10.37
N MET A 106 -9.53 1.68 10.19
CA MET A 106 -8.72 2.69 10.90
C MET A 106 -8.95 4.08 10.31
N PHE A 107 -9.03 4.21 9.00
CA PHE A 107 -9.26 5.49 8.32
C PHE A 107 -10.68 6.02 8.50
N CYS A 108 -11.68 5.17 8.74
CA CYS A 108 -13.06 5.62 8.90
C CYS A 108 -13.23 6.66 10.02
N GLN A 109 -12.45 6.58 11.08
CA GLN A 109 -12.50 7.55 12.18
C GLN A 109 -12.06 8.94 11.71
N SER A 110 -10.96 9.04 10.98
CA SER A 110 -10.49 10.30 10.39
C SER A 110 -11.50 10.84 9.38
N PHE A 111 -12.11 9.95 8.59
CA PHE A 111 -13.17 10.32 7.65
C PHE A 111 -14.40 10.89 8.35
N MET A 112 -14.89 10.21 9.39
CA MET A 112 -16.02 10.70 10.18
C MET A 112 -15.72 12.06 10.83
N ARG A 113 -14.51 12.24 11.32
CA ARG A 113 -14.06 13.51 11.88
C ARG A 113 -14.05 14.62 10.83
N HIS A 114 -13.50 14.35 9.66
CA HIS A 114 -13.49 15.28 8.53
C HIS A 114 -14.92 15.67 8.09
N MET A 115 -15.83 14.69 7.99
CA MET A 115 -17.23 14.97 7.67
C MET A 115 -17.90 15.87 8.72
N TYR A 116 -17.58 15.65 9.99
CA TYR A 116 -18.10 16.49 11.09
C TYR A 116 -17.55 17.92 11.01
N ASP A 117 -16.26 18.09 10.82
CA ASP A 117 -15.60 19.41 10.88
C ASP A 117 -15.88 20.25 9.62
N TYR A 118 -16.03 19.61 8.45
CA TYR A 118 -16.11 20.31 7.15
C TYR A 118 -17.43 20.07 6.39
N GLY A 119 -18.34 19.28 6.92
CA GLY A 119 -19.62 18.98 6.25
C GLY A 119 -19.49 18.14 4.96
N THR A 120 -18.37 17.44 4.76
CA THR A 120 -18.18 16.57 3.61
C THR A 120 -19.25 15.49 3.55
N THR A 121 -19.88 15.31 2.39
CA THR A 121 -20.96 14.34 2.21
C THR A 121 -20.47 13.00 1.65
N PRO A 122 -21.22 11.90 1.84
CA PRO A 122 -20.88 10.60 1.24
C PRO A 122 -20.77 10.65 -0.29
N GLU A 123 -21.58 11.48 -0.96
CA GLU A 123 -21.56 11.67 -2.41
C GLU A 123 -20.25 12.30 -2.88
N GLN A 124 -19.72 13.27 -2.12
CA GLN A 124 -18.41 13.87 -2.41
C GLN A 124 -17.28 12.84 -2.29
N VAL A 125 -17.35 11.97 -1.29
CA VAL A 125 -16.39 10.87 -1.12
C VAL A 125 -16.51 9.89 -2.30
N ALA A 126 -17.70 9.45 -2.62
CA ALA A 126 -17.97 8.51 -3.70
C ALA A 126 -17.56 9.06 -5.08
N SER A 127 -17.60 10.39 -5.27
CA SER A 127 -17.17 11.03 -6.52
C SER A 127 -15.70 10.77 -6.85
N VAL A 128 -14.84 10.60 -5.84
CA VAL A 128 -13.42 10.26 -6.04
C VAL A 128 -13.31 8.93 -6.81
N LYS A 129 -14.03 7.90 -6.36
CA LYS A 129 -14.04 6.59 -7.04
C LYS A 129 -14.64 6.67 -8.44
N ALA A 130 -15.72 7.42 -8.61
CA ALA A 130 -16.38 7.58 -9.92
C ALA A 130 -15.40 8.19 -10.93
N ILE A 131 -14.72 9.28 -10.58
CA ILE A 131 -13.70 9.95 -11.43
C ILE A 131 -12.52 9.00 -11.73
N HIS A 132 -11.99 8.33 -10.72
CA HIS A 132 -10.90 7.37 -10.92
C HIS A 132 -11.31 6.22 -11.85
N SER A 133 -12.55 5.74 -11.77
CA SER A 133 -13.05 4.69 -12.67
C SER A 133 -13.19 5.17 -14.11
N GLU A 134 -13.53 6.44 -14.30
CA GLU A 134 -13.56 7.06 -15.63
C GLU A 134 -12.15 7.11 -16.24
N HIS A 135 -11.16 7.58 -15.49
CA HIS A 135 -9.76 7.57 -15.93
C HIS A 135 -9.26 6.14 -16.23
N ALA A 136 -9.58 5.19 -15.34
CA ALA A 136 -9.21 3.79 -15.52
C ALA A 136 -9.83 3.17 -16.78
N SER A 137 -11.06 3.56 -17.15
CA SER A 137 -11.73 3.04 -18.36
C SER A 137 -10.99 3.41 -19.66
N ASN A 138 -10.19 4.47 -19.62
CA ASN A 138 -9.38 4.94 -20.76
C ASN A 138 -7.95 4.38 -20.72
N ASN A 139 -7.58 3.63 -19.69
CA ASN A 139 -6.25 3.05 -19.53
C ASN A 139 -6.30 1.54 -19.83
N PRO A 140 -5.72 1.06 -20.95
CA PRO A 140 -5.74 -0.35 -21.32
C PRO A 140 -4.98 -1.24 -20.32
N LYS A 141 -4.13 -0.68 -19.47
CA LYS A 141 -3.39 -1.40 -18.42
C LYS A 141 -4.10 -1.42 -17.07
N ALA A 142 -5.23 -0.72 -16.94
CA ALA A 142 -5.97 -0.72 -15.69
C ALA A 142 -6.60 -2.10 -15.43
N TYR A 143 -6.50 -2.58 -14.18
CA TYR A 143 -7.09 -3.85 -13.78
C TYR A 143 -8.63 -3.82 -13.87
N TYR A 144 -9.25 -2.73 -13.40
CA TYR A 144 -10.68 -2.49 -13.56
C TYR A 144 -10.93 -1.33 -14.53
N GLN A 145 -11.54 -1.64 -15.66
CA GLN A 145 -11.86 -0.66 -16.69
C GLN A 145 -13.35 -0.29 -16.73
N LYS A 146 -14.16 -0.93 -15.88
CA LYS A 146 -15.59 -0.63 -15.79
C LYS A 146 -15.79 0.71 -15.07
N ARG A 147 -16.48 1.64 -15.74
CA ARG A 147 -16.91 2.90 -15.10
C ARG A 147 -17.97 2.59 -14.03
N VAL A 148 -17.90 3.28 -12.92
CA VAL A 148 -18.88 3.27 -11.84
C VAL A 148 -19.36 4.69 -11.58
N SER A 149 -20.65 4.82 -11.25
CA SER A 149 -21.25 6.09 -10.85
C SER A 149 -21.12 6.31 -9.34
N VAL A 150 -21.44 7.52 -8.89
CA VAL A 150 -21.57 7.83 -7.46
C VAL A 150 -22.59 6.91 -6.80
N ASP A 151 -23.74 6.67 -7.45
CA ASP A 151 -24.78 5.79 -6.94
C ASP A 151 -24.31 4.33 -6.82
N ASP A 152 -23.50 3.84 -7.78
CA ASP A 152 -22.92 2.50 -7.69
C ASP A 152 -22.03 2.37 -6.45
N VAL A 153 -21.27 3.41 -6.12
CA VAL A 153 -20.41 3.43 -4.92
C VAL A 153 -21.26 3.40 -3.65
N LEU A 154 -22.25 4.28 -3.55
CA LEU A 154 -23.13 4.41 -2.38
C LEU A 154 -24.00 3.17 -2.16
N ASN A 155 -24.40 2.48 -3.22
CA ASN A 155 -25.18 1.24 -3.15
C ASN A 155 -24.30 -0.01 -2.99
N SER A 156 -22.98 0.10 -3.05
CA SER A 156 -22.11 -1.03 -2.80
C SER A 156 -22.09 -1.41 -1.31
N ARG A 157 -21.66 -2.64 -1.01
CA ARG A 157 -21.67 -3.15 0.38
C ARG A 157 -20.92 -2.22 1.33
N MET A 158 -21.56 -1.82 2.42
CA MET A 158 -20.90 -1.10 3.52
C MET A 158 -19.80 -1.98 4.14
N ILE A 159 -18.59 -1.46 4.22
CA ILE A 159 -17.45 -2.09 4.92
C ILE A 159 -17.37 -1.56 6.35
N VAL A 160 -17.33 -0.24 6.49
CA VAL A 160 -17.33 0.49 7.76
C VAL A 160 -17.78 1.91 7.49
N LYS A 161 -18.77 2.41 8.23
CA LYS A 161 -19.29 3.76 8.00
C LYS A 161 -18.19 4.83 8.08
N PRO A 162 -18.04 5.73 7.10
CA PRO A 162 -18.89 5.94 5.93
C PRO A 162 -18.45 5.17 4.67
N LEU A 163 -17.47 4.29 4.74
CA LEU A 163 -16.80 3.67 3.59
C LEU A 163 -17.52 2.41 3.11
N HIS A 164 -17.80 2.36 1.82
CA HIS A 164 -18.35 1.22 1.10
C HIS A 164 -17.24 0.40 0.41
N LEU A 165 -17.59 -0.74 -0.15
CA LEU A 165 -16.62 -1.62 -0.84
C LEU A 165 -15.89 -0.91 -1.97
N LEU A 166 -16.58 -0.09 -2.75
CA LEU A 166 -15.97 0.62 -3.87
C LEU A 166 -15.15 1.85 -3.45
N ASP A 167 -15.23 2.29 -2.20
CA ASP A 167 -14.30 3.28 -1.63
C ASP A 167 -12.95 2.65 -1.23
N CYS A 168 -12.92 1.32 -1.08
CA CYS A 168 -11.73 0.62 -0.64
C CYS A 168 -10.81 0.24 -1.80
N CYS A 169 -9.50 0.20 -1.52
CA CYS A 169 -8.49 -0.24 -2.47
C CYS A 169 -8.70 -1.70 -2.87
N VAL A 170 -8.47 -2.00 -4.14
CA VAL A 170 -8.45 -3.36 -4.67
C VAL A 170 -7.16 -4.06 -4.23
N GLU A 171 -7.31 -5.28 -3.73
CA GLU A 171 -6.17 -6.16 -3.49
C GLU A 171 -5.72 -6.79 -4.81
N THR A 172 -4.45 -6.64 -5.16
CA THR A 172 -3.85 -7.18 -6.39
C THR A 172 -2.50 -7.80 -6.09
N ASP A 173 -2.07 -8.71 -6.96
CA ASP A 173 -0.69 -9.16 -7.01
C ASP A 173 0.11 -8.18 -7.84
N ASN A 174 1.21 -7.68 -7.33
CA ASN A 174 1.99 -6.63 -7.97
C ASN A 174 3.46 -6.69 -7.57
N GLY A 175 4.34 -6.29 -8.50
CA GLY A 175 5.74 -6.03 -8.25
C GLY A 175 6.16 -4.72 -8.93
N THR A 176 6.87 -3.88 -8.20
CA THR A 176 7.38 -2.60 -8.70
C THR A 176 8.83 -2.42 -8.28
N ALA A 177 9.63 -1.88 -9.18
CA ALA A 177 11.01 -1.51 -8.88
C ALA A 177 11.34 -0.15 -9.48
N LEU A 178 12.23 0.58 -8.80
CA LEU A 178 12.73 1.90 -9.18
C LEU A 178 14.23 1.94 -8.95
N ILE A 179 14.97 2.59 -9.83
CA ILE A 179 16.40 2.86 -9.67
C ILE A 179 16.60 4.35 -9.44
N VAL A 180 17.42 4.68 -8.44
CA VAL A 180 17.86 6.06 -8.12
C VAL A 180 19.38 6.08 -8.20
N THR A 181 19.92 7.06 -8.94
CA THR A 181 21.38 7.26 -9.14
C THR A 181 21.75 8.71 -8.92
#